data_b8980d768db2978faa5e0afd2d25940c
#
_entry.id   b8980d768db2978faa5e0afd2d25940c
#
_cell.length_a   1.000
_cell.length_b   1.000
_cell.length_c   1.000
_cell.angle_alpha   90.00
_cell.angle_beta   90.00
_cell.angle_gamma   90.00
#
_symmetry.space_group_name_H-M   'P 1'
#
loop_
_entity.id
_entity.type
_entity.pdbx_description
1 polymer ?
#
loop_
_entity_poly.entity_id
_entity_poly.type
_entity_poly.pdbx_seq_one_letter_code
_entity_poly.pdbx_strand_id
1 'polypeptide(L)'
;RQGAQFPKARTVQVDVQDAQALSAAIQPHDLVISLIPYTHHAAVIRAACQHKVDVVTTSYVSDAIRALEPEIQAAGITVMNEIGLDPGLDHLYAVKAIADIHQAGGQVQSFRSFCGGLPAPEAATNPLGYKFSWSSRGVLLALRNTAKFVRDHAVQTVSGLDLMATAQPYHILPSLALVAYANRDSTPFREWYGIPEAAECIRGTLRYQGFPELVLALVRLGFLDETSQDWLAAPGLTWSQLAARLVGTQADEASLRRGIEERTGASELVIEGLRSVSYTHLTLPTSDLV
;
A
#
# COMPACT_ATOMS: atom_id res chain seq x y z
N ARG A 1 -17.22 -11.45 -15.41
CA ARG A 1 -18.51 -11.21 -14.70
C ARG A 1 -18.87 -9.71 -14.57
N GLN A 2 -17.91 -8.78 -14.60
CA GLN A 2 -18.18 -7.33 -14.51
C GLN A 2 -18.80 -6.76 -15.80
N GLY A 3 -18.49 -7.31 -16.96
CA GLY A 3 -19.04 -6.83 -18.26
C GLY A 3 -20.56 -6.98 -18.43
N ALA A 4 -21.20 -7.87 -17.65
CA ALA A 4 -22.65 -8.06 -17.74
C ALA A 4 -23.49 -6.86 -17.23
N GLN A 5 -22.90 -5.99 -16.38
CA GLN A 5 -23.55 -4.79 -15.87
C GLN A 5 -23.43 -3.58 -16.82
N PHE A 6 -22.56 -3.68 -17.82
CA PHE A 6 -22.25 -2.60 -18.74
C PHE A 6 -22.35 -3.11 -20.20
N PRO A 7 -23.52 -3.06 -20.84
CA PRO A 7 -23.76 -3.68 -22.14
C PRO A 7 -22.89 -3.13 -23.29
N LYS A 8 -22.26 -1.97 -23.09
CA LYS A 8 -21.30 -1.41 -24.07
C LYS A 8 -19.85 -1.81 -23.78
N ALA A 9 -19.55 -2.44 -22.63
CA ALA A 9 -18.22 -2.87 -22.28
C ALA A 9 -17.89 -4.23 -22.90
N ARG A 10 -16.71 -4.36 -23.46
CA ARG A 10 -16.14 -5.65 -23.91
C ARG A 10 -15.08 -6.10 -22.91
N THR A 11 -15.12 -7.35 -22.52
CA THR A 11 -14.11 -7.95 -21.65
C THR A 11 -13.13 -8.73 -22.52
N VAL A 12 -11.84 -8.40 -22.38
CA VAL A 12 -10.73 -9.10 -23.05
C VAL A 12 -9.73 -9.51 -21.98
N GLN A 13 -9.25 -10.75 -22.03
CA GLN A 13 -8.17 -11.22 -21.18
C GLN A 13 -6.84 -10.91 -21.87
N VAL A 14 -5.97 -10.16 -21.19
CA VAL A 14 -4.66 -9.77 -21.68
C VAL A 14 -3.63 -10.09 -20.61
N ASP A 15 -2.56 -10.79 -20.97
CA ASP A 15 -1.37 -10.90 -20.15
C ASP A 15 -0.51 -9.64 -20.39
N VAL A 16 -0.32 -8.85 -19.35
CA VAL A 16 0.46 -7.59 -19.43
C VAL A 16 1.96 -7.84 -19.63
N GLN A 17 2.43 -9.07 -19.44
CA GLN A 17 3.81 -9.47 -19.72
C GLN A 17 4.02 -9.85 -21.19
N ASP A 18 2.93 -10.17 -21.91
CA ASP A 18 2.95 -10.32 -23.36
C ASP A 18 2.85 -8.95 -24.03
N ALA A 19 3.98 -8.40 -24.44
CA ALA A 19 4.08 -7.07 -25.04
C ALA A 19 3.26 -6.95 -26.34
N GLN A 20 3.12 -8.06 -27.12
CA GLN A 20 2.36 -8.04 -28.37
C GLN A 20 0.85 -8.04 -28.08
N ALA A 21 0.39 -8.86 -27.15
CA ALA A 21 -1.01 -8.89 -26.74
C ALA A 21 -1.44 -7.57 -26.10
N LEU A 22 -0.57 -6.98 -25.24
CA LEU A 22 -0.80 -5.68 -24.62
C LEU A 22 -0.89 -4.56 -25.67
N SER A 23 0.04 -4.51 -26.61
CA SER A 23 0.06 -3.55 -27.70
C SER A 23 -1.20 -3.63 -28.57
N ALA A 24 -1.61 -4.84 -28.97
CA ALA A 24 -2.82 -5.07 -29.74
C ALA A 24 -4.10 -4.67 -28.98
N ALA A 25 -4.12 -4.86 -27.66
CA ALA A 25 -5.25 -4.46 -26.83
C ALA A 25 -5.35 -2.93 -26.68
N ILE A 26 -4.24 -2.20 -26.69
CA ILE A 26 -4.20 -0.74 -26.55
C ILE A 26 -4.54 -0.03 -27.87
N GLN A 27 -4.06 -0.56 -28.98
CA GLN A 27 -4.15 0.06 -30.32
C GLN A 27 -5.52 0.66 -30.70
N PRO A 28 -6.69 0.00 -30.45
CA PRO A 28 -7.98 0.52 -30.88
C PRO A 28 -8.60 1.58 -29.96
N HIS A 29 -7.84 2.15 -29.01
CA HIS A 29 -8.36 3.06 -28.01
C HIS A 29 -7.69 4.43 -28.10
N ASP A 30 -8.38 5.47 -27.63
CA ASP A 30 -7.85 6.84 -27.51
C ASP A 30 -7.23 7.10 -26.14
N LEU A 31 -7.66 6.34 -25.13
CA LEU A 31 -7.24 6.47 -23.73
C LEU A 31 -7.18 5.12 -23.05
N VAL A 32 -6.11 4.91 -22.27
CA VAL A 32 -5.96 3.78 -21.36
C VAL A 32 -5.98 4.25 -19.91
N ILE A 33 -6.85 3.65 -19.10
CA ILE A 33 -6.84 3.80 -17.64
C ILE A 33 -6.16 2.55 -17.06
N SER A 34 -4.93 2.71 -16.57
CA SER A 34 -4.13 1.61 -16.05
C SER A 34 -4.32 1.46 -14.53
N LEU A 35 -5.00 0.40 -14.11
CA LEU A 35 -5.29 0.07 -12.71
C LEU A 35 -4.61 -1.26 -12.27
N ILE A 36 -3.66 -1.74 -13.04
CA ILE A 36 -2.85 -2.93 -12.75
C ILE A 36 -1.76 -2.62 -11.70
N PRO A 37 -1.04 -3.62 -11.17
CA PRO A 37 0.07 -3.38 -10.27
C PRO A 37 1.09 -2.40 -10.85
N TYR A 38 1.57 -1.47 -10.04
CA TYR A 38 2.39 -0.33 -10.45
C TYR A 38 3.66 -0.72 -11.22
N THR A 39 4.19 -1.91 -10.99
CA THR A 39 5.37 -2.45 -11.68
C THR A 39 5.17 -2.62 -13.19
N HIS A 40 3.92 -2.67 -13.66
CA HIS A 40 3.58 -2.88 -15.07
C HIS A 40 3.20 -1.58 -15.81
N HIS A 41 3.02 -0.44 -15.11
CA HIS A 41 2.62 0.81 -15.78
C HIS A 41 3.59 1.27 -16.84
N ALA A 42 4.90 1.11 -16.65
CA ALA A 42 5.90 1.47 -17.66
C ALA A 42 5.72 0.68 -18.98
N ALA A 43 5.34 -0.60 -18.90
CA ALA A 43 5.06 -1.40 -20.09
C ALA A 43 3.80 -0.91 -20.83
N VAL A 44 2.74 -0.55 -20.08
CA VAL A 44 1.51 0.04 -20.65
C VAL A 44 1.81 1.37 -21.35
N ILE A 45 2.56 2.26 -20.68
CA ILE A 45 2.93 3.57 -21.25
C ILE A 45 3.75 3.41 -22.53
N ARG A 46 4.73 2.49 -22.53
CA ARG A 46 5.53 2.22 -23.73
C ARG A 46 4.69 1.70 -24.90
N ALA A 47 3.76 0.80 -24.64
CA ALA A 47 2.82 0.32 -25.66
C ALA A 47 1.89 1.43 -26.15
N ALA A 48 1.43 2.30 -25.25
CA ALA A 48 0.60 3.47 -25.60
C ALA A 48 1.35 4.50 -26.46
N CYS A 49 2.64 4.74 -26.20
CA CYS A 49 3.49 5.60 -27.05
C CYS A 49 3.53 5.12 -28.51
N GLN A 50 3.59 3.79 -28.73
CA GLN A 50 3.61 3.21 -30.08
C GLN A 50 2.34 3.51 -30.89
N HIS A 51 1.21 3.65 -30.21
CA HIS A 51 -0.10 3.84 -30.82
C HIS A 51 -0.67 5.25 -30.65
N LYS A 52 0.08 6.15 -30.02
CA LYS A 52 -0.33 7.53 -29.72
C LYS A 52 -1.60 7.60 -28.87
N VAL A 53 -1.67 6.75 -27.86
CA VAL A 53 -2.80 6.62 -26.92
C VAL A 53 -2.45 7.28 -25.60
N ASP A 54 -3.34 8.11 -25.08
CA ASP A 54 -3.17 8.75 -23.77
C ASP A 54 -3.28 7.72 -22.64
N VAL A 55 -2.61 7.98 -21.50
CA VAL A 55 -2.62 7.07 -20.34
C VAL A 55 -2.94 7.80 -19.06
N VAL A 56 -3.81 7.21 -18.24
CA VAL A 56 -4.08 7.64 -16.86
C VAL A 56 -3.78 6.49 -15.91
N THR A 57 -3.10 6.77 -14.81
CA THR A 57 -2.83 5.81 -13.74
C THR A 57 -3.03 6.43 -12.36
N THR A 58 -3.45 5.62 -11.39
CA THR A 58 -3.65 6.00 -9.99
C THR A 58 -2.40 5.87 -9.13
N SER A 59 -1.27 5.44 -9.71
CA SER A 59 -0.03 5.17 -8.96
C SER A 59 0.91 6.36 -8.97
N TYR A 60 1.80 6.41 -7.97
CA TYR A 60 2.90 7.37 -7.92
C TYR A 60 3.82 7.25 -9.14
N VAL A 61 4.41 8.37 -9.54
CA VAL A 61 5.44 8.37 -10.58
C VAL A 61 6.66 7.61 -10.10
N SER A 62 6.98 6.50 -10.77
CA SER A 62 8.19 5.73 -10.51
C SER A 62 9.35 6.17 -11.40
N ASP A 63 10.59 5.81 -11.03
CA ASP A 63 11.77 6.07 -11.86
C ASP A 63 11.65 5.45 -13.26
N ALA A 64 11.01 4.26 -13.35
CA ALA A 64 10.73 3.60 -14.62
C ALA A 64 9.79 4.42 -15.52
N ILE A 65 8.82 5.13 -14.94
CA ILE A 65 7.93 6.04 -15.67
C ILE A 65 8.67 7.32 -16.05
N ARG A 66 9.46 7.91 -15.14
CA ARG A 66 10.29 9.08 -15.45
C ARG A 66 11.26 8.85 -16.60
N ALA A 67 11.84 7.66 -16.67
CA ALA A 67 12.74 7.28 -17.75
C ALA A 67 12.06 7.25 -19.15
N LEU A 68 10.71 7.15 -19.19
CA LEU A 68 9.94 7.18 -20.44
C LEU A 68 9.55 8.60 -20.91
N GLU A 69 9.86 9.62 -20.15
CA GLU A 69 9.48 11.01 -20.50
C GLU A 69 9.88 11.42 -21.92
N PRO A 70 11.11 11.12 -22.42
CA PRO A 70 11.47 11.41 -23.81
C PRO A 70 10.60 10.66 -24.84
N GLU A 71 10.24 9.38 -24.56
CA GLU A 71 9.37 8.60 -25.45
C GLU A 71 7.94 9.16 -25.47
N ILE A 72 7.42 9.57 -24.30
CA ILE A 72 6.10 10.18 -24.15
C ILE A 72 6.02 11.48 -24.93
N GLN A 73 7.02 12.34 -24.80
CA GLN A 73 7.10 13.61 -25.52
C GLN A 73 7.20 13.40 -27.02
N ALA A 74 8.03 12.45 -27.48
CA ALA A 74 8.18 12.13 -28.89
C ALA A 74 6.89 11.53 -29.50
N ALA A 75 6.13 10.75 -28.73
CA ALA A 75 4.84 10.20 -29.15
C ALA A 75 3.73 11.29 -29.19
N GLY A 76 3.90 12.40 -28.46
CA GLY A 76 2.92 13.47 -28.37
C GLY A 76 1.67 13.08 -27.57
N ILE A 77 1.81 12.17 -26.61
CA ILE A 77 0.70 11.72 -25.76
C ILE A 77 0.74 12.36 -24.37
N THR A 78 -0.41 12.35 -23.70
CA THR A 78 -0.53 12.74 -22.30
C THR A 78 -0.47 11.51 -21.39
N VAL A 79 0.42 11.52 -20.40
CA VAL A 79 0.46 10.52 -19.34
C VAL A 79 0.19 11.20 -18.00
N MET A 80 -0.98 10.93 -17.43
CA MET A 80 -1.38 11.47 -16.13
C MET A 80 -1.22 10.40 -15.06
N ASN A 81 -0.29 10.62 -14.16
CA ASN A 81 -0.09 9.77 -12.99
C ASN A 81 -0.79 10.38 -11.77
N GLU A 82 -0.92 9.59 -10.71
CA GLU A 82 -1.45 10.06 -9.42
C GLU A 82 -2.90 10.59 -9.53
N ILE A 83 -3.70 9.95 -10.39
CA ILE A 83 -5.12 10.29 -10.60
C ILE A 83 -6.00 9.32 -9.83
N GLY A 84 -5.85 9.33 -8.51
CA GLY A 84 -6.59 8.50 -7.57
C GLY A 84 -7.10 9.29 -6.37
N LEU A 85 -7.31 8.60 -5.25
CA LEU A 85 -7.63 9.23 -3.96
C LEU A 85 -6.33 9.66 -3.25
N ASP A 86 -5.38 8.71 -3.09
CA ASP A 86 -4.05 8.88 -2.53
C ASP A 86 -3.11 7.86 -3.23
N PRO A 87 -2.36 8.36 -4.21
CA PRO A 87 -2.18 9.77 -4.63
C PRO A 87 -3.27 10.28 -5.59
N GLY A 88 -3.67 11.55 -5.42
CA GLY A 88 -4.56 12.26 -6.34
C GLY A 88 -5.39 13.35 -5.65
N LEU A 89 -6.59 13.03 -5.19
CA LEU A 89 -7.48 14.00 -4.54
C LEU A 89 -6.84 14.63 -3.30
N ASP A 90 -6.02 13.89 -2.57
CA ASP A 90 -5.27 14.39 -1.43
C ASP A 90 -4.33 15.55 -1.82
N HIS A 91 -3.66 15.44 -2.98
CA HIS A 91 -2.82 16.53 -3.51
C HIS A 91 -3.65 17.76 -3.88
N LEU A 92 -4.79 17.56 -4.55
CA LEU A 92 -5.64 18.67 -4.97
C LEU A 92 -6.19 19.46 -3.78
N TYR A 93 -6.65 18.77 -2.74
CA TYR A 93 -7.08 19.41 -1.50
C TYR A 93 -5.94 20.11 -0.77
N ALA A 94 -4.76 19.47 -0.69
CA ALA A 94 -3.58 20.06 -0.09
C ALA A 94 -3.19 21.38 -0.80
N VAL A 95 -3.01 21.32 -2.11
CA VAL A 95 -2.60 22.50 -2.91
C VAL A 95 -3.63 23.62 -2.82
N LYS A 96 -4.93 23.28 -2.88
CA LYS A 96 -5.99 24.29 -2.75
C LYS A 96 -5.96 24.94 -1.36
N ALA A 97 -5.94 24.16 -0.29
CA ALA A 97 -5.94 24.70 1.08
C ALA A 97 -4.71 25.56 1.35
N ILE A 98 -3.53 25.14 0.89
CA ILE A 98 -2.27 25.90 1.01
C ILE A 98 -2.37 27.21 0.22
N ALA A 99 -2.86 27.17 -1.02
CA ALA A 99 -3.03 28.36 -1.85
C ALA A 99 -3.99 29.37 -1.19
N ASP A 100 -5.11 28.91 -0.64
CA ASP A 100 -6.08 29.77 0.07
C ASP A 100 -5.43 30.43 1.30
N ILE A 101 -4.60 29.70 2.08
CA ILE A 101 -3.86 30.24 3.22
C ILE A 101 -2.87 31.31 2.79
N HIS A 102 -2.04 31.01 1.79
CA HIS A 102 -1.02 31.96 1.30
C HIS A 102 -1.66 33.21 0.67
N GLN A 103 -2.75 33.05 -0.09
CA GLN A 103 -3.50 34.16 -0.67
C GLN A 103 -4.09 35.10 0.41
N ALA A 104 -4.45 34.54 1.55
CA ALA A 104 -4.91 35.30 2.72
C ALA A 104 -3.76 35.94 3.52
N GLY A 105 -2.49 35.80 3.09
CA GLY A 105 -1.31 36.31 3.80
C GLY A 105 -0.88 35.43 4.98
N GLY A 106 -1.41 34.21 5.09
CA GLY A 106 -1.06 33.25 6.12
C GLY A 106 0.17 32.40 5.77
N GLN A 107 0.62 31.60 6.74
CA GLN A 107 1.72 30.64 6.58
C GLN A 107 1.32 29.27 7.09
N VAL A 108 1.84 28.21 6.47
CA VAL A 108 1.61 26.83 6.88
C VAL A 108 2.69 26.42 7.88
N GLN A 109 2.34 26.34 9.17
CA GLN A 109 3.25 25.90 10.22
C GLN A 109 3.43 24.38 10.26
N SER A 110 2.35 23.63 10.03
CA SER A 110 2.32 22.18 10.06
C SER A 110 1.40 21.66 8.97
N PHE A 111 1.89 20.74 8.18
CA PHE A 111 1.13 20.00 7.17
C PHE A 111 1.04 18.53 7.54
N ARG A 112 -0.19 18.04 7.73
CA ARG A 112 -0.47 16.64 8.03
C ARG A 112 -1.58 16.13 7.12
N SER A 113 -1.27 15.12 6.29
CA SER A 113 -2.22 14.47 5.40
C SER A 113 -2.27 12.98 5.71
N PHE A 114 -3.40 12.50 6.19
CA PHE A 114 -3.60 11.09 6.52
C PHE A 114 -4.75 10.50 5.71
N CYS A 115 -4.50 9.37 5.08
CA CYS A 115 -5.47 8.63 4.29
C CYS A 115 -5.49 7.16 4.72
N GLY A 116 -6.66 6.54 4.70
CA GLY A 116 -6.81 5.12 4.99
C GLY A 116 -7.97 4.50 4.24
N GLY A 117 -7.69 3.49 3.42
CA GLY A 117 -8.73 2.61 2.89
C GLY A 117 -9.18 1.67 4.00
N LEU A 118 -10.34 1.93 4.59
CA LEU A 118 -10.88 1.18 5.74
C LEU A 118 -12.21 0.53 5.34
N PRO A 119 -12.50 -0.71 5.81
CA PRO A 119 -13.86 -1.21 5.76
C PRO A 119 -14.76 -0.37 6.68
N ALA A 120 -16.05 -0.32 6.40
CA ALA A 120 -17.01 0.26 7.34
C ALA A 120 -16.90 -0.47 8.70
N PRO A 121 -17.18 0.20 9.83
CA PRO A 121 -16.99 -0.40 11.15
C PRO A 121 -17.68 -1.76 11.32
N GLU A 122 -18.90 -1.90 10.80
CA GLU A 122 -19.68 -3.14 10.82
C GLU A 122 -19.07 -4.26 9.96
N ALA A 123 -18.18 -3.92 9.03
CA ALA A 123 -17.48 -4.84 8.17
C ALA A 123 -16.02 -5.10 8.60
N ALA A 124 -15.53 -4.40 9.63
CA ALA A 124 -14.20 -4.57 10.22
C ALA A 124 -14.17 -5.75 11.22
N THR A 125 -14.61 -6.92 10.78
CA THR A 125 -14.91 -8.08 11.65
C THR A 125 -13.78 -9.09 11.77
N ASN A 126 -12.65 -8.87 11.12
CA ASN A 126 -11.48 -9.75 11.23
C ASN A 126 -10.43 -9.16 12.20
N PRO A 127 -9.43 -9.92 12.65
CA PRO A 127 -8.43 -9.46 13.63
C PRO A 127 -7.63 -8.23 13.19
N LEU A 128 -7.46 -8.02 11.87
CA LEU A 128 -6.80 -6.82 11.33
C LEU A 128 -7.72 -5.59 11.33
N GLY A 129 -9.06 -5.76 11.48
CA GLY A 129 -10.00 -4.69 11.21
C GLY A 129 -9.85 -4.11 9.79
N TYR A 130 -9.34 -4.92 8.85
CA TYR A 130 -8.96 -4.49 7.51
C TYR A 130 -9.42 -5.48 6.45
N LYS A 131 -9.79 -4.98 5.28
CA LYS A 131 -10.10 -5.79 4.09
C LYS A 131 -9.32 -5.26 2.89
N PHE A 132 -8.68 -6.16 2.18
CA PHE A 132 -7.93 -5.82 0.98
C PHE A 132 -8.90 -5.45 -0.15
N SER A 133 -8.87 -4.20 -0.58
CA SER A 133 -9.69 -3.68 -1.69
C SER A 133 -8.90 -3.50 -2.99
N TRP A 134 -7.58 -3.69 -2.94
CA TRP A 134 -6.65 -3.61 -4.06
C TRP A 134 -5.53 -4.65 -3.88
N SER A 135 -4.34 -4.45 -4.39
CA SER A 135 -3.24 -5.42 -4.30
C SER A 135 -2.90 -5.79 -2.85
N SER A 136 -3.25 -7.00 -2.39
CA SER A 136 -2.90 -7.50 -1.06
C SER A 136 -1.38 -7.49 -0.83
N ARG A 137 -0.59 -7.97 -1.82
CA ARG A 137 0.87 -7.92 -1.78
C ARG A 137 1.37 -6.48 -1.63
N GLY A 138 0.84 -5.54 -2.43
CA GLY A 138 1.24 -4.13 -2.37
C GLY A 138 0.96 -3.49 -1.01
N VAL A 139 -0.15 -3.81 -0.38
CA VAL A 139 -0.47 -3.37 0.99
C VAL A 139 0.54 -3.94 1.98
N LEU A 140 0.77 -5.26 1.96
CA LEU A 140 1.66 -5.92 2.93
C LEU A 140 3.10 -5.42 2.80
N LEU A 141 3.61 -5.22 1.58
CA LEU A 141 4.95 -4.65 1.35
C LEU A 141 5.06 -3.21 1.87
N ALA A 142 4.00 -2.41 1.68
CA ALA A 142 3.99 -1.02 2.17
C ALA A 142 4.12 -0.93 3.70
N LEU A 143 3.72 -1.96 4.45
CA LEU A 143 3.85 -2.01 5.91
C LEU A 143 5.30 -2.11 6.40
N ARG A 144 6.24 -2.44 5.52
CA ARG A 144 7.68 -2.52 5.81
C ARG A 144 8.49 -1.38 5.19
N ASN A 145 7.86 -0.40 4.58
CA ASN A 145 8.56 0.73 4.00
C ASN A 145 9.12 1.62 5.11
N THR A 146 10.38 2.03 4.96
CA THR A 146 10.94 3.12 5.76
C THR A 146 10.14 4.38 5.49
N ALA A 147 9.77 5.11 6.55
CA ALA A 147 9.11 6.39 6.45
C ALA A 147 10.09 7.53 6.77
N LYS A 148 9.95 8.63 6.01
CA LYS A 148 10.66 9.88 6.26
C LYS A 148 9.67 11.04 6.26
N PHE A 149 9.83 11.95 7.18
CA PHE A 149 8.99 13.15 7.28
C PHE A 149 9.77 14.27 7.98
N VAL A 150 9.26 15.49 7.86
CA VAL A 150 9.83 16.65 8.56
C VAL A 150 9.06 16.87 9.87
N ARG A 151 9.77 17.05 10.96
CA ARG A 151 9.23 17.49 12.26
C ARG A 151 10.24 18.41 12.93
N ASP A 152 9.77 19.54 13.44
CA ASP A 152 10.61 20.57 14.06
C ASP A 152 11.77 21.00 13.12
N HIS A 153 11.44 21.20 11.84
CA HIS A 153 12.38 21.52 10.75
C HIS A 153 13.45 20.45 10.47
N ALA A 154 13.43 19.31 11.16
CA ALA A 154 14.39 18.23 11.01
C ALA A 154 13.76 17.01 10.34
N VAL A 155 14.53 16.35 9.46
CA VAL A 155 14.09 15.08 8.85
C VAL A 155 14.15 13.98 9.90
N GLN A 156 13.02 13.34 10.11
CA GLN A 156 12.88 12.13 10.91
C GLN A 156 12.81 10.92 9.97
N THR A 157 13.48 9.84 10.36
CA THR A 157 13.44 8.57 9.63
C THR A 157 13.00 7.46 10.57
N VAL A 158 12.00 6.69 10.16
CA VAL A 158 11.50 5.53 10.90
C VAL A 158 11.73 4.30 10.04
N SER A 159 12.48 3.33 10.60
CA SER A 159 12.69 2.04 9.95
C SER A 159 11.36 1.32 9.69
N GLY A 160 11.25 0.63 8.56
CA GLY A 160 10.06 -0.18 8.26
C GLY A 160 9.80 -1.28 9.29
N LEU A 161 10.84 -1.75 10.00
CA LEU A 161 10.68 -2.72 11.08
C LEU A 161 10.03 -2.12 12.33
N ASP A 162 10.20 -0.83 12.55
CA ASP A 162 9.70 -0.11 13.71
C ASP A 162 8.45 0.74 13.39
N LEU A 163 8.07 0.84 12.11
CA LEU A 163 7.02 1.74 11.66
C LEU A 163 5.71 1.57 12.43
N MET A 164 5.27 0.32 12.60
CA MET A 164 4.02 0.02 13.30
C MET A 164 4.07 0.38 14.78
N ALA A 165 5.24 0.32 15.43
CA ALA A 165 5.41 0.74 16.82
C ALA A 165 5.27 2.26 17.02
N THR A 166 5.36 3.05 15.94
CA THR A 166 5.18 4.51 16.00
C THR A 166 3.74 4.97 15.82
N ALA A 167 2.81 4.05 15.59
CA ALA A 167 1.40 4.39 15.43
C ALA A 167 0.83 5.07 16.68
N GLN A 168 0.09 6.14 16.46
CA GLN A 168 -0.51 6.94 17.54
C GLN A 168 -2.02 7.07 17.32
N PRO A 169 -2.82 7.16 18.39
CA PRO A 169 -4.25 7.46 18.27
C PRO A 169 -4.48 8.72 17.43
N TYR A 170 -5.46 8.64 16.54
CA TYR A 170 -5.81 9.76 15.67
C TYR A 170 -7.32 9.98 15.67
N HIS A 171 -7.74 11.12 16.18
CA HIS A 171 -9.16 11.46 16.31
C HIS A 171 -9.67 12.13 15.04
N ILE A 172 -10.71 11.54 14.43
CA ILE A 172 -11.47 12.14 13.34
C ILE A 172 -12.94 12.32 13.79
N LEU A 173 -13.56 11.23 14.21
CA LEU A 173 -14.92 11.16 14.70
C LEU A 173 -14.96 10.29 15.96
N PRO A 174 -15.84 10.60 16.95
CA PRO A 174 -15.95 9.81 18.18
C PRO A 174 -16.27 8.33 17.97
N SER A 175 -16.93 8.01 16.85
CA SER A 175 -17.31 6.63 16.48
C SER A 175 -16.19 5.80 15.87
N LEU A 176 -15.02 6.39 15.59
CA LEU A 176 -13.93 5.73 14.91
C LEU A 176 -12.68 5.66 15.81
N ALA A 177 -12.34 4.47 16.27
CA ALA A 177 -11.09 4.22 16.99
C ALA A 177 -9.95 4.05 15.98
N LEU A 178 -9.33 5.16 15.59
CA LEU A 178 -8.28 5.17 14.58
C LEU A 178 -6.91 5.42 15.18
N VAL A 179 -5.91 4.90 14.49
CA VAL A 179 -4.49 5.20 14.68
C VAL A 179 -3.87 5.66 13.36
N ALA A 180 -2.81 6.46 13.46
CA ALA A 180 -2.07 6.96 12.32
C ALA A 180 -0.58 6.68 12.47
N TYR A 181 0.09 6.43 11.36
CA TYR A 181 1.55 6.31 11.26
C TYR A 181 2.04 6.90 9.94
N ALA A 182 3.32 7.29 9.90
CA ALA A 182 3.93 7.89 8.72
C ALA A 182 3.98 6.90 7.54
N ASN A 183 3.85 7.41 6.30
CA ASN A 183 3.88 6.60 5.10
C ASN A 183 4.95 7.10 4.13
N ARG A 184 5.87 6.20 3.73
CA ARG A 184 6.90 6.44 2.73
C ARG A 184 7.76 7.70 3.04
N ASP A 185 8.27 8.34 2.01
CA ASP A 185 9.03 9.59 2.12
C ASP A 185 8.11 10.80 1.86
N SER A 186 7.84 11.57 2.91
CA SER A 186 7.04 12.79 2.86
C SER A 186 7.89 14.05 2.68
N THR A 187 9.21 13.95 2.70
CA THR A 187 10.10 15.13 2.69
C THR A 187 10.01 15.96 1.41
N PRO A 188 9.82 15.39 0.20
CA PRO A 188 9.71 16.19 -1.02
C PRO A 188 8.44 17.06 -1.08
N PHE A 189 7.38 16.67 -0.36
CA PHE A 189 6.11 17.39 -0.41
C PHE A 189 6.17 18.78 0.19
N ARG A 190 7.14 19.07 1.07
CA ARG A 190 7.39 20.41 1.56
C ARG A 190 7.75 21.38 0.43
N GLU A 191 8.56 20.94 -0.52
CA GLU A 191 8.92 21.70 -1.72
C GLU A 191 7.78 21.68 -2.76
N TRP A 192 7.24 20.51 -3.07
CA TRP A 192 6.20 20.34 -4.09
C TRP A 192 4.91 21.09 -3.77
N TYR A 193 4.58 21.26 -2.50
CA TYR A 193 3.42 22.04 -2.07
C TYR A 193 3.74 23.53 -1.84
N GLY A 194 5.00 23.94 -1.99
CA GLY A 194 5.40 25.33 -1.79
C GLY A 194 5.23 25.82 -0.35
N ILE A 195 5.54 24.97 0.63
CA ILE A 195 5.46 25.27 2.07
C ILE A 195 6.85 25.16 2.77
N PRO A 196 7.89 25.85 2.29
CA PRO A 196 9.23 25.78 2.88
C PRO A 196 9.26 26.26 4.32
N GLU A 197 8.30 27.08 4.74
CA GLU A 197 8.13 27.60 6.09
C GLU A 197 7.65 26.55 7.09
N ALA A 198 7.02 25.46 6.63
CA ALA A 198 6.42 24.45 7.50
C ALA A 198 7.47 23.76 8.36
N ALA A 199 7.31 23.82 9.67
CA ALA A 199 8.14 23.09 10.63
C ALA A 199 7.86 21.59 10.62
N GLU A 200 6.65 21.21 10.18
CA GLU A 200 6.25 19.81 10.06
C GLU A 200 5.61 19.54 8.69
N CYS A 201 6.02 18.45 8.05
CA CYS A 201 5.40 17.95 6.83
C CYS A 201 5.38 16.42 6.89
N ILE A 202 4.19 15.86 7.07
CA ILE A 202 3.98 14.41 7.18
C ILE A 202 2.77 13.97 6.38
N ARG A 203 2.94 12.90 5.62
CA ARG A 203 1.86 12.10 5.03
C ARG A 203 1.85 10.74 5.70
N GLY A 204 0.67 10.21 5.96
CA GLY A 204 0.56 8.98 6.73
C GLY A 204 -0.68 8.18 6.40
N THR A 205 -0.80 7.07 7.10
CA THR A 205 -1.85 6.08 6.89
C THR A 205 -2.69 5.95 8.14
N LEU A 206 -4.03 5.87 7.94
CA LEU A 206 -5.00 5.57 8.99
C LEU A 206 -5.34 4.08 9.00
N ARG A 207 -5.47 3.52 10.20
CA ARG A 207 -5.97 2.16 10.43
C ARG A 207 -6.84 2.14 11.68
N TYR A 208 -7.64 1.09 11.84
CA TYR A 208 -8.30 0.84 13.12
C TYR A 208 -7.28 0.46 14.18
N GLN A 209 -7.58 0.82 15.43
CA GLN A 209 -6.81 0.40 16.60
C GLN A 209 -6.70 -1.14 16.64
N GLY A 210 -5.54 -1.65 17.00
CA GLY A 210 -5.20 -3.08 16.99
C GLY A 210 -4.49 -3.54 15.71
N PHE A 211 -4.68 -2.83 14.59
CA PHE A 211 -3.98 -3.18 13.33
C PHE A 211 -2.45 -3.09 13.46
N PRO A 212 -1.86 -1.99 13.98
CA PRO A 212 -0.40 -1.87 14.06
C PRO A 212 0.23 -2.94 14.94
N GLU A 213 -0.41 -3.28 16.04
CA GLU A 213 0.09 -4.27 16.99
C GLU A 213 0.15 -5.67 16.35
N LEU A 214 -0.90 -6.05 15.61
CA LEU A 214 -0.92 -7.33 14.89
C LEU A 214 0.12 -7.37 13.76
N VAL A 215 0.22 -6.28 12.98
CA VAL A 215 1.21 -6.18 11.91
C VAL A 215 2.64 -6.18 12.46
N LEU A 216 2.89 -5.49 13.57
CA LEU A 216 4.21 -5.51 14.22
C LEU A 216 4.60 -6.93 14.63
N ALA A 217 3.67 -7.70 15.15
CA ALA A 217 3.90 -9.11 15.47
C ALA A 217 4.22 -9.92 14.22
N LEU A 218 3.48 -9.74 13.11
CA LEU A 218 3.77 -10.40 11.83
C LEU A 218 5.16 -10.05 11.29
N VAL A 219 5.57 -8.77 11.39
CA VAL A 219 6.92 -8.32 11.01
C VAL A 219 7.99 -8.99 11.85
N ARG A 220 7.84 -9.00 13.19
CA ARG A 220 8.80 -9.60 14.13
C ARG A 220 8.91 -11.11 13.99
N LEU A 221 7.83 -11.76 13.61
CA LEU A 221 7.81 -13.20 13.34
C LEU A 221 8.38 -13.58 11.97
N GLY A 222 8.59 -12.60 11.07
CA GLY A 222 9.14 -12.85 9.74
C GLY A 222 8.10 -13.22 8.67
N PHE A 223 6.79 -13.11 8.94
CA PHE A 223 5.75 -13.40 7.95
C PHE A 223 5.77 -12.47 6.73
N LEU A 224 6.33 -11.27 6.88
CA LEU A 224 6.44 -10.28 5.80
C LEU A 224 7.85 -10.21 5.22
N ASP A 225 8.69 -11.20 5.45
CA ASP A 225 10.03 -11.28 4.85
C ASP A 225 9.92 -11.81 3.42
N GLU A 226 10.51 -11.06 2.46
CA GLU A 226 10.52 -11.42 1.04
C GLU A 226 11.72 -12.29 0.63
N THR A 227 12.59 -12.61 1.57
CA THR A 227 13.73 -13.49 1.31
C THR A 227 13.22 -14.88 0.92
N SER A 228 13.61 -15.33 -0.29
CA SER A 228 13.21 -16.65 -0.77
C SER A 228 13.68 -17.75 0.18
N GLN A 229 12.78 -18.67 0.47
CA GLN A 229 13.01 -19.81 1.35
C GLN A 229 12.60 -21.10 0.63
N ASP A 230 13.54 -21.97 0.35
CA ASP A 230 13.31 -23.22 -0.40
C ASP A 230 12.23 -24.12 0.26
N TRP A 231 12.13 -24.07 1.59
CA TRP A 231 11.16 -24.87 2.32
C TRP A 231 9.70 -24.40 2.15
N LEU A 232 9.45 -23.17 1.65
CA LEU A 232 8.10 -22.70 1.35
C LEU A 232 7.46 -23.46 0.19
N ALA A 233 8.25 -24.02 -0.70
CA ALA A 233 7.78 -24.83 -1.81
C ALA A 233 7.44 -26.28 -1.42
N ALA A 234 7.58 -26.67 -0.15
CA ALA A 234 7.30 -28.03 0.31
C ALA A 234 5.82 -28.39 0.15
N PRO A 235 5.48 -29.49 -0.53
CA PRO A 235 4.11 -29.92 -0.68
C PRO A 235 3.43 -30.19 0.68
N GLY A 236 2.19 -29.71 0.84
CA GLY A 236 1.40 -29.97 2.04
C GLY A 236 1.81 -29.17 3.27
N LEU A 237 2.65 -28.14 3.13
CA LEU A 237 2.98 -27.23 4.22
C LEU A 237 1.73 -26.55 4.76
N THR A 238 1.50 -26.67 6.08
CA THR A 238 0.37 -26.01 6.75
C THR A 238 0.80 -24.66 7.35
N TRP A 239 -0.18 -23.79 7.64
CA TRP A 239 0.08 -22.53 8.31
C TRP A 239 0.73 -22.70 9.68
N SER A 240 0.32 -23.72 10.45
CA SER A 240 0.93 -24.03 11.76
C SER A 240 2.38 -24.47 11.63
N GLN A 241 2.72 -25.27 10.62
CA GLN A 241 4.10 -25.66 10.33
C GLN A 241 4.96 -24.49 9.87
N LEU A 242 4.39 -23.60 9.04
CA LEU A 242 5.05 -22.37 8.64
C LEU A 242 5.34 -21.48 9.85
N ALA A 243 4.32 -21.23 10.68
CA ALA A 243 4.46 -20.43 11.89
C ALA A 243 5.50 -21.05 12.84
N ALA A 244 5.46 -22.37 13.06
CA ALA A 244 6.41 -23.08 13.90
C ALA A 244 7.86 -22.92 13.40
N ARG A 245 8.07 -22.98 12.08
CA ARG A 245 9.40 -22.74 11.49
C ARG A 245 9.89 -21.32 11.69
N LEU A 246 9.03 -20.33 11.43
CA LEU A 246 9.37 -18.93 11.61
C LEU A 246 9.66 -18.61 13.09
N VAL A 247 8.89 -19.20 14.01
CA VAL A 247 9.04 -18.98 15.45
C VAL A 247 10.17 -19.81 16.05
N GLY A 248 10.52 -20.94 15.44
CA GLY A 248 11.52 -21.88 15.97
C GLY A 248 10.99 -22.82 17.05
N THR A 249 9.70 -23.23 16.92
CA THR A 249 8.99 -24.09 17.90
C THR A 249 8.40 -25.32 17.23
N GLN A 250 7.69 -26.15 17.99
CA GLN A 250 6.85 -27.22 17.46
C GLN A 250 5.53 -26.65 16.93
N ALA A 251 4.88 -27.36 15.99
CA ALA A 251 3.65 -26.94 15.34
C ALA A 251 2.38 -27.22 16.16
N ASP A 252 2.52 -27.46 17.47
CA ASP A 252 1.41 -27.56 18.39
C ASP A 252 1.01 -26.18 18.96
N GLU A 253 -0.23 -26.10 19.39
CA GLU A 253 -0.84 -24.82 19.82
C GLU A 253 -0.08 -24.20 21.02
N ALA A 254 0.28 -24.99 22.02
CA ALA A 254 0.91 -24.47 23.23
C ALA A 254 2.34 -23.96 22.97
N SER A 255 3.10 -24.66 22.13
CA SER A 255 4.45 -24.25 21.72
C SER A 255 4.44 -23.02 20.83
N LEU A 256 3.52 -22.95 19.87
CA LEU A 256 3.34 -21.78 19.01
C LEU A 256 2.97 -20.53 19.82
N ARG A 257 2.01 -20.67 20.74
CA ARG A 257 1.59 -19.56 21.60
C ARG A 257 2.76 -18.98 22.39
N ARG A 258 3.50 -19.85 23.11
CA ARG A 258 4.67 -19.42 23.89
C ARG A 258 5.73 -18.76 23.02
N GLY A 259 6.08 -19.38 21.91
CA GLY A 259 7.10 -18.82 21.03
C GLY A 259 6.70 -17.49 20.37
N ILE A 260 5.43 -17.29 20.04
CA ILE A 260 4.90 -16.01 19.55
C ILE A 260 5.03 -14.95 20.66
N GLU A 261 4.59 -15.28 21.89
CA GLU A 261 4.67 -14.38 23.03
C GLU A 261 6.12 -13.97 23.34
N GLU A 262 7.02 -14.93 23.43
CA GLU A 262 8.45 -14.69 23.69
C GLU A 262 9.12 -13.81 22.63
N ARG A 263 8.79 -14.01 21.34
CA ARG A 263 9.41 -13.25 20.25
C ARG A 263 8.81 -11.88 20.03
N THR A 264 7.55 -11.69 20.31
CA THR A 264 6.83 -10.45 19.97
C THR A 264 6.51 -9.59 21.17
N GLY A 265 6.39 -10.18 22.35
CA GLY A 265 5.80 -9.53 23.53
C GLY A 265 4.32 -9.16 23.31
N ALA A 266 3.65 -9.85 22.38
CA ALA A 266 2.30 -9.51 21.97
C ALA A 266 1.28 -9.81 23.07
N SER A 267 0.22 -8.99 23.11
CA SER A 267 -0.92 -9.21 23.99
C SER A 267 -1.73 -10.44 23.58
N GLU A 268 -2.53 -10.97 24.49
CA GLU A 268 -3.45 -12.06 24.25
C GLU A 268 -4.32 -11.85 23.00
N LEU A 269 -4.85 -10.63 22.82
CA LEU A 269 -5.67 -10.27 21.66
C LEU A 269 -4.92 -10.44 20.34
N VAL A 270 -3.65 -10.06 20.30
CA VAL A 270 -2.79 -10.20 19.11
C VAL A 270 -2.48 -11.68 18.86
N ILE A 271 -2.20 -12.44 19.90
CA ILE A 271 -1.93 -13.89 19.80
C ILE A 271 -3.17 -14.62 19.25
N GLU A 272 -4.35 -14.31 19.75
CA GLU A 272 -5.61 -14.88 19.25
C GLU A 272 -5.89 -14.43 17.79
N GLY A 273 -5.57 -13.20 17.45
CA GLY A 273 -5.64 -12.70 16.07
C GLY A 273 -4.75 -13.49 15.11
N LEU A 274 -3.50 -13.74 15.48
CA LEU A 274 -2.56 -14.56 14.69
C LEU A 274 -3.02 -16.02 14.60
N ARG A 275 -3.58 -16.55 15.69
CA ARG A 275 -4.13 -17.89 15.76
C ARG A 275 -5.29 -18.07 14.79
N SER A 276 -6.23 -17.14 14.74
CA SER A 276 -7.40 -17.22 13.86
C SER A 276 -7.02 -17.36 12.39
N VAL A 277 -5.93 -16.72 11.96
CA VAL A 277 -5.38 -16.86 10.59
C VAL A 277 -4.76 -18.24 10.39
N SER A 278 -4.00 -18.76 11.37
CA SER A 278 -3.26 -20.01 11.26
C SER A 278 -4.15 -21.28 11.30
N TYR A 279 -5.31 -21.20 11.91
CA TYR A 279 -6.22 -22.36 12.06
C TYR A 279 -7.38 -22.39 11.05
N THR A 280 -7.66 -21.28 10.37
CA THR A 280 -8.77 -21.22 9.43
C THR A 280 -8.46 -21.92 8.10
N HIS A 281 -7.17 -22.11 7.78
CA HIS A 281 -6.71 -22.81 6.59
C HIS A 281 -5.79 -23.98 6.96
N LEU A 282 -6.22 -25.20 6.69
CA LEU A 282 -5.44 -26.42 6.95
C LEU A 282 -4.19 -26.53 6.06
N THR A 283 -4.22 -25.90 4.87
CA THR A 283 -3.08 -25.89 3.93
C THR A 283 -2.92 -24.48 3.34
N LEU A 284 -1.68 -24.11 3.04
CA LEU A 284 -1.39 -22.91 2.26
C LEU A 284 -1.94 -23.08 0.83
N PRO A 285 -2.72 -22.14 0.31
CA PRO A 285 -3.09 -22.15 -1.11
C PRO A 285 -1.81 -21.96 -1.94
N THR A 286 -1.45 -22.99 -2.71
CA THR A 286 -0.25 -22.98 -3.56
C THR A 286 -0.34 -22.02 -4.74
N SER A 287 -1.53 -21.50 -5.05
CA SER A 287 -1.78 -20.58 -6.18
C SER A 287 -1.57 -19.10 -5.85
N ASP A 288 -1.49 -18.71 -4.58
CA ASP A 288 -1.45 -17.29 -4.17
C ASP A 288 -0.08 -16.83 -3.65
N LEU A 289 0.93 -17.70 -3.73
CA LEU A 289 2.31 -17.42 -3.28
C LEU A 289 3.27 -17.04 -4.43
N VAL A 290 2.74 -16.78 -5.64
CA VAL A 290 3.54 -16.37 -6.81
C VAL A 290 3.25 -14.92 -7.18
#